data_015e600f65e1a744fd5be913c88f4ec6
#
_entry.id   015e600f65e1a744fd5be913c88f4ec6
#
_cell.length_a   1.000
_cell.length_b   1.000
_cell.length_c   1.000
_cell.angle_alpha   90.00
_cell.angle_beta   90.00
_cell.angle_gamma   90.00
#
_symmetry.space_group_name_H-M   'P 1'
#
loop_
_entity.id
_entity.type
_entity.pdbx_description
1 polymer ?
#
loop_
_entity_poly.entity_id
_entity_poly.type
_entity_poly.pdbx_seq_one_letter_code
_entity_poly.pdbx_strand_id
1 'polypeptide(L)'
;MNSYIKSEKVSAKKYEQEKRMNRKITKKFMTCLMAATITVGSYASPVMANPHYDRRDTVAEEEMVPAAGGVAADKGRSKVNAKAWKKINGVCYNGSGKVIPGAITRGIDVSEWQGNIDWTKVKKSDIDFAFVRISYGLNHYDYIYESNMIKAEQAGVPVGTYVYSTALSAETALKEAQYAIEKMQGYKVSYPVVFDLEYAKASNLSPKKVSQMALAFCNEVRKAGYYPMIYCNTNWYDNYIDWSLLSGIDVWIASYGDTIQAPDKDRYNYTIWQCTDGNTESGLNSTSGLVAGIPAGNDVDVNFGYVDYTKKVTPRKEQASDYVPSKKPVVSNGQDKIESGLYEEDEKYYFIDEDGDRVSDKWETINGKTYYFGTDGYALKGMKKVDGKYYWFNKKYWYM
;
A
#
# COMPACT_ATOMS: atom_id res chain seq x y z
N MET A 1 -43.61 -31.33 2.63
CA MET A 1 -42.47 -32.16 3.05
C MET A 1 -41.72 -32.84 1.88
N ASN A 2 -42.35 -33.09 0.74
CA ASN A 2 -41.71 -33.75 -0.41
C ASN A 2 -40.89 -32.86 -1.36
N SER A 3 -41.00 -31.55 -1.30
CA SER A 3 -40.22 -30.61 -2.16
C SER A 3 -38.83 -30.29 -1.58
N TYR A 4 -38.67 -30.29 -0.27
CA TYR A 4 -37.40 -30.02 0.43
C TYR A 4 -36.38 -31.14 0.24
N ILE A 5 -36.84 -32.40 0.30
CA ILE A 5 -35.99 -33.60 0.13
C ILE A 5 -35.47 -33.73 -1.32
N LYS A 6 -36.21 -33.16 -2.30
CA LYS A 6 -35.79 -33.19 -3.71
C LYS A 6 -34.69 -32.18 -4.03
N SER A 7 -34.66 -31.02 -3.34
CA SER A 7 -33.63 -29.99 -3.53
C SER A 7 -32.29 -30.39 -2.94
N GLU A 8 -32.25 -31.04 -1.75
CA GLU A 8 -31.00 -31.52 -1.15
C GLU A 8 -30.33 -32.65 -1.95
N LYS A 9 -31.16 -33.57 -2.54
CA LYS A 9 -30.59 -34.64 -3.39
C LYS A 9 -30.00 -34.12 -4.70
N VAL A 10 -30.51 -33.01 -5.25
CA VAL A 10 -29.96 -32.36 -6.45
C VAL A 10 -28.66 -31.65 -6.13
N SER A 11 -28.59 -30.94 -4.98
CA SER A 11 -27.39 -30.28 -4.51
C SER A 11 -26.24 -31.26 -4.22
N ALA A 12 -26.53 -32.38 -3.55
CA ALA A 12 -25.55 -33.42 -3.25
C ALA A 12 -25.01 -34.11 -4.52
N LYS A 13 -25.84 -34.33 -5.54
CA LYS A 13 -25.39 -34.88 -6.82
C LYS A 13 -24.51 -33.92 -7.60
N LYS A 14 -24.77 -32.62 -7.55
CA LYS A 14 -23.93 -31.60 -8.20
C LYS A 14 -22.55 -31.50 -7.54
N TYR A 15 -22.50 -31.52 -6.21
CA TYR A 15 -21.25 -31.52 -5.43
C TYR A 15 -20.37 -32.74 -5.71
N GLU A 16 -20.96 -33.93 -5.77
CA GLU A 16 -20.21 -35.16 -6.10
C GLU A 16 -19.74 -35.18 -7.56
N GLN A 17 -20.44 -34.55 -8.48
CA GLN A 17 -20.02 -34.41 -9.87
C GLN A 17 -18.83 -33.46 -10.04
N GLU A 18 -18.82 -32.33 -9.33
CA GLU A 18 -17.69 -31.39 -9.27
C GLU A 18 -16.45 -32.01 -8.64
N LYS A 19 -16.61 -32.77 -7.58
CA LYS A 19 -15.53 -33.52 -6.93
C LYS A 19 -14.90 -34.60 -7.80
N ARG A 20 -15.70 -35.27 -8.64
CA ARG A 20 -15.21 -36.23 -9.65
C ARG A 20 -14.50 -35.56 -10.81
N MET A 21 -14.92 -34.36 -11.22
CA MET A 21 -14.29 -33.57 -12.26
C MET A 21 -12.93 -33.06 -11.82
N ASN A 22 -12.83 -32.53 -10.61
CA ASN A 22 -11.56 -32.10 -10.02
C ASN A 22 -10.55 -33.24 -9.84
N ARG A 23 -10.99 -34.44 -9.44
CA ARG A 23 -10.10 -35.63 -9.39
C ARG A 23 -9.62 -36.10 -10.77
N LYS A 24 -10.39 -35.92 -11.84
CA LYS A 24 -9.95 -36.23 -13.20
C LYS A 24 -8.94 -35.23 -13.73
N ILE A 25 -9.06 -33.94 -13.36
CA ILE A 25 -8.13 -32.88 -13.72
C ILE A 25 -6.79 -33.11 -13.00
N THR A 26 -6.79 -33.41 -11.70
CA THR A 26 -5.59 -33.71 -10.93
C THR A 26 -4.86 -34.96 -11.43
N LYS A 27 -5.60 -36.03 -11.83
CA LYS A 27 -4.97 -37.22 -12.43
C LYS A 27 -4.36 -36.94 -13.81
N LYS A 28 -4.97 -36.11 -14.66
CA LYS A 28 -4.37 -35.71 -15.96
C LYS A 28 -3.09 -34.90 -15.78
N PHE A 29 -3.01 -34.01 -14.78
CA PHE A 29 -1.80 -33.28 -14.46
C PHE A 29 -0.68 -34.17 -13.92
N MET A 30 -1.00 -35.19 -13.11
CA MET A 30 0.02 -36.13 -12.62
C MET A 30 0.56 -37.09 -13.71
N THR A 31 -0.22 -37.38 -14.73
CA THR A 31 0.23 -38.31 -15.82
C THR A 31 1.11 -37.58 -16.85
N CYS A 32 1.02 -36.28 -16.98
CA CYS A 32 1.95 -35.47 -17.81
C CYS A 32 3.31 -35.22 -17.14
N LEU A 33 3.46 -35.44 -15.84
CA LEU A 33 4.73 -35.22 -15.12
C LEU A 33 5.65 -36.43 -15.09
N MET A 34 5.25 -37.60 -15.62
CA MET A 34 6.05 -38.83 -15.60
C MET A 34 6.65 -39.23 -16.93
N ALA A 35 6.62 -38.39 -17.98
CA ALA A 35 7.17 -38.71 -19.29
C ALA A 35 8.21 -37.72 -19.79
N ALA A 36 9.10 -37.23 -18.90
CA ALA A 36 10.30 -36.51 -19.34
C ALA A 36 11.50 -36.95 -18.49
N THR A 37 12.12 -38.05 -18.91
CA THR A 37 13.41 -38.48 -18.37
C THR A 37 14.56 -37.76 -19.07
N ILE A 38 15.38 -37.10 -18.28
CA ILE A 38 16.84 -36.97 -18.29
C ILE A 38 17.50 -36.46 -19.56
N THR A 39 17.87 -35.19 -19.54
CA THR A 39 19.19 -34.74 -19.96
C THR A 39 19.75 -33.78 -18.92
N VAL A 40 20.85 -34.19 -18.28
CA VAL A 40 21.61 -33.38 -17.34
C VAL A 40 22.33 -32.29 -18.14
N GLY A 41 21.72 -31.10 -18.13
CA GLY A 41 22.40 -29.88 -18.54
C GLY A 41 22.35 -28.96 -17.31
N SER A 42 23.52 -28.60 -16.79
CA SER A 42 23.68 -27.61 -15.75
C SER A 42 23.20 -26.26 -16.26
N TYR A 43 21.93 -25.94 -16.01
CA TYR A 43 21.41 -24.59 -16.13
C TYR A 43 21.42 -23.96 -14.75
N ALA A 44 22.23 -22.91 -14.58
CA ALA A 44 22.09 -22.01 -13.47
C ALA A 44 20.64 -21.50 -13.42
N SER A 45 19.99 -21.66 -12.28
CA SER A 45 18.66 -21.09 -12.08
C SER A 45 18.74 -19.59 -12.29
N PRO A 46 17.84 -18.98 -13.07
CA PRO A 46 17.82 -17.52 -13.15
C PRO A 46 17.58 -16.95 -11.77
N VAL A 47 18.45 -16.04 -11.34
CA VAL A 47 18.24 -15.22 -10.16
C VAL A 47 16.95 -14.43 -10.39
N MET A 48 15.93 -14.70 -9.62
CA MET A 48 14.66 -13.99 -9.72
C MET A 48 14.86 -12.57 -9.18
N ALA A 49 14.54 -11.58 -9.99
CA ALA A 49 14.64 -10.18 -9.62
C ALA A 49 13.61 -9.81 -8.53
N ASN A 50 13.92 -8.79 -7.75
CA ASN A 50 13.13 -8.27 -6.63
C ASN A 50 11.72 -7.79 -7.07
N PRO A 51 10.66 -8.04 -6.27
CA PRO A 51 9.25 -7.86 -6.62
C PRO A 51 8.78 -6.41 -6.79
N HIS A 52 9.53 -5.43 -6.36
CA HIS A 52 9.24 -4.05 -6.72
C HIS A 52 9.45 -3.78 -8.23
N TYR A 53 9.96 -4.80 -8.97
CA TYR A 53 10.15 -4.83 -10.40
C TYR A 53 9.43 -6.03 -11.01
N ASP A 54 8.11 -5.93 -11.22
CA ASP A 54 7.39 -6.98 -11.94
C ASP A 54 7.57 -6.82 -13.46
N ARG A 55 8.55 -7.54 -14.02
CA ARG A 55 8.80 -7.61 -15.47
C ARG A 55 7.72 -8.37 -16.26
N ARG A 56 6.72 -8.94 -15.59
CA ARG A 56 5.66 -9.71 -16.27
C ARG A 56 4.45 -8.87 -16.64
N ASP A 57 4.29 -7.71 -16.03
CA ASP A 57 3.40 -6.70 -16.56
C ASP A 57 4.16 -5.99 -17.69
N THR A 58 3.98 -6.45 -18.93
CA THR A 58 4.49 -5.81 -20.14
C THR A 58 3.92 -4.42 -20.39
N VAL A 59 3.52 -3.73 -19.36
CA VAL A 59 3.12 -2.34 -19.33
C VAL A 59 4.33 -1.55 -18.89
N ALA A 60 5.15 -1.24 -19.89
CA ALA A 60 6.13 -0.16 -19.93
C ALA A 60 7.14 -0.06 -18.75
N GLU A 61 8.38 -0.48 -19.02
CA GLU A 61 9.58 -0.07 -18.27
C GLU A 61 9.75 1.45 -18.13
N GLU A 62 8.86 2.24 -18.76
CA GLU A 62 8.88 3.71 -18.77
C GLU A 62 8.11 4.35 -17.59
N GLU A 63 7.40 3.60 -16.75
CA GLU A 63 6.44 4.19 -15.78
C GLU A 63 6.87 4.18 -14.32
N MET A 64 8.08 3.71 -13.97
CA MET A 64 8.58 3.88 -12.61
C MET A 64 9.24 5.25 -12.43
N VAL A 65 8.64 6.09 -11.62
CA VAL A 65 9.28 7.34 -11.18
C VAL A 65 10.43 6.95 -10.25
N PRO A 66 11.71 7.17 -10.62
CA PRO A 66 12.84 6.76 -9.78
C PRO A 66 12.75 7.44 -8.41
N ALA A 67 13.12 6.72 -7.34
CA ALA A 67 13.31 7.34 -6.04
C ALA A 67 14.32 8.48 -6.20
N ALA A 68 13.92 9.72 -5.95
CA ALA A 68 14.83 10.86 -5.98
C ALA A 68 15.84 10.66 -4.85
N GLY A 69 17.11 10.44 -5.20
CA GLY A 69 18.19 10.31 -4.22
C GLY A 69 19.07 9.08 -4.35
N GLY A 70 18.94 8.29 -5.43
CA GLY A 70 19.90 7.25 -5.75
C GLY A 70 21.29 7.86 -5.98
N VAL A 71 22.18 7.75 -5.01
CA VAL A 71 23.59 8.11 -5.18
C VAL A 71 24.23 7.09 -6.13
N ALA A 72 24.88 7.54 -7.18
CA ALA A 72 25.56 6.68 -8.13
C ALA A 72 26.43 5.64 -7.41
N ALA A 73 26.29 4.36 -7.79
CA ALA A 73 27.01 3.27 -7.17
C ALA A 73 28.52 3.48 -7.25
N ASP A 74 29.19 3.45 -6.11
CA ASP A 74 30.64 3.39 -6.04
C ASP A 74 31.10 2.02 -6.53
N LYS A 75 31.89 2.00 -7.62
CA LYS A 75 32.40 0.78 -8.27
C LYS A 75 33.48 0.03 -7.45
N GLY A 76 33.74 0.42 -6.22
CA GLY A 76 34.74 -0.16 -5.32
C GLY A 76 34.14 -0.96 -4.16
N ARG A 77 33.18 -1.88 -4.42
CA ARG A 77 32.49 -2.63 -3.36
C ARG A 77 33.43 -3.42 -2.45
N SER A 78 33.60 -2.93 -1.22
CA SER A 78 34.21 -3.68 -0.13
C SER A 78 33.26 -4.81 0.31
N LYS A 79 33.81 -5.88 0.92
CA LYS A 79 33.03 -6.98 1.51
C LYS A 79 31.96 -6.40 2.42
N VAL A 80 30.72 -6.93 2.31
CA VAL A 80 29.57 -6.53 3.14
C VAL A 80 29.98 -6.55 4.61
N ASN A 81 29.85 -5.42 5.29
CA ASN A 81 30.16 -5.32 6.69
C ASN A 81 29.23 -6.24 7.50
N ALA A 82 29.79 -7.05 8.41
CA ALA A 82 29.01 -7.96 9.26
C ALA A 82 27.94 -7.26 10.10
N LYS A 83 28.04 -5.94 10.31
CA LYS A 83 27.05 -5.10 11.01
C LYS A 83 26.03 -4.46 10.07
N ALA A 84 26.21 -4.57 8.74
CA ALA A 84 25.34 -3.91 7.78
C ALA A 84 23.89 -4.40 7.88
N TRP A 85 22.96 -3.44 7.85
CA TRP A 85 21.51 -3.69 7.92
C TRP A 85 21.11 -4.65 9.03
N LYS A 86 21.72 -4.54 10.21
CA LYS A 86 21.53 -5.45 11.35
C LYS A 86 21.13 -4.71 12.61
N LYS A 87 20.54 -5.44 13.52
CA LYS A 87 20.37 -5.04 14.91
C LYS A 87 21.22 -5.97 15.78
N ILE A 88 22.10 -5.42 16.59
CA ILE A 88 23.02 -6.17 17.44
C ILE A 88 22.94 -5.57 18.84
N ASN A 89 22.57 -6.37 19.85
CA ASN A 89 22.39 -5.92 21.23
C ASN A 89 21.51 -4.67 21.36
N GLY A 90 20.39 -4.63 20.59
CA GLY A 90 19.46 -3.50 20.60
C GLY A 90 19.86 -2.30 19.76
N VAL A 91 21.06 -2.26 19.17
CA VAL A 91 21.56 -1.16 18.34
C VAL A 91 21.37 -1.50 16.86
N CYS A 92 20.75 -0.59 16.11
CA CYS A 92 20.53 -0.71 14.66
C CYS A 92 21.71 -0.10 13.88
N TYR A 93 22.11 -0.78 12.79
CA TYR A 93 23.23 -0.39 11.92
C TYR A 93 22.80 -0.34 10.47
N ASN A 94 23.27 0.67 9.72
CA ASN A 94 23.02 0.83 8.30
C ASN A 94 23.92 -0.07 7.41
N GLY A 95 23.79 0.04 6.09
CA GLY A 95 24.55 -0.73 5.11
C GLY A 95 26.06 -0.57 5.21
N SER A 96 26.55 0.56 5.72
CA SER A 96 27.98 0.79 5.97
C SER A 96 28.43 0.42 7.39
N GLY A 97 27.56 -0.16 8.21
CA GLY A 97 27.85 -0.54 9.60
C GLY A 97 27.88 0.63 10.58
N LYS A 98 27.33 1.79 10.22
CA LYS A 98 27.15 2.93 11.12
C LYS A 98 25.83 2.79 11.88
N VAL A 99 25.83 3.28 13.12
CA VAL A 99 24.60 3.32 13.95
C VAL A 99 23.53 4.17 13.28
N ILE A 100 22.29 3.69 13.31
CA ILE A 100 21.11 4.44 12.89
C ILE A 100 20.51 5.11 14.14
N PRO A 101 20.66 6.44 14.31
CA PRO A 101 20.20 7.12 15.52
C PRO A 101 18.69 7.02 15.67
N GLY A 102 18.21 6.69 16.89
CA GLY A 102 16.79 6.63 17.22
C GLY A 102 16.02 5.42 16.69
N ALA A 103 16.60 4.58 15.83
CA ALA A 103 15.98 3.34 15.42
C ALA A 103 15.99 2.31 16.56
N ILE A 104 14.84 1.70 16.86
CA ILE A 104 14.65 0.79 18.00
C ILE A 104 14.25 -0.62 17.58
N THR A 105 13.64 -0.77 16.38
CA THR A 105 13.20 -2.07 15.85
C THR A 105 13.77 -2.31 14.46
N ARG A 106 13.96 -3.58 14.12
CA ARG A 106 14.33 -4.05 12.79
C ARG A 106 13.27 -4.95 12.23
N GLY A 107 12.83 -4.70 11.01
CA GLY A 107 11.82 -5.47 10.33
C GLY A 107 12.18 -5.87 8.93
N ILE A 108 11.32 -6.68 8.35
CA ILE A 108 11.34 -7.05 6.93
C ILE A 108 9.96 -6.84 6.35
N ASP A 109 9.87 -6.69 5.04
CA ASP A 109 8.61 -6.87 4.35
C ASP A 109 8.74 -7.93 3.26
N VAL A 110 7.66 -8.67 3.06
CA VAL A 110 7.67 -9.91 2.29
C VAL A 110 6.38 -10.10 1.51
N SER A 111 6.50 -10.83 0.41
CA SER A 111 5.41 -11.23 -0.47
C SER A 111 5.68 -12.64 -1.03
N GLU A 112 4.95 -13.03 -2.07
CA GLU A 112 5.20 -14.28 -2.82
C GLU A 112 6.63 -14.42 -3.34
N TRP A 113 7.34 -13.31 -3.49
CA TRP A 113 8.69 -13.27 -4.04
C TRP A 113 9.75 -13.85 -3.11
N GLN A 114 9.55 -13.75 -1.80
CA GLN A 114 10.47 -14.35 -0.83
C GLN A 114 10.26 -15.87 -0.72
N GLY A 115 9.19 -16.42 -1.32
CA GLY A 115 8.93 -17.85 -1.34
C GLY A 115 8.57 -18.43 0.03
N ASN A 116 8.96 -19.69 0.28
CA ASN A 116 8.60 -20.36 1.52
C ASN A 116 9.56 -20.01 2.65
N ILE A 117 9.16 -19.09 3.51
CA ILE A 117 9.95 -18.54 4.62
C ILE A 117 9.94 -19.47 5.84
N ASP A 118 11.12 -19.71 6.45
CA ASP A 118 11.27 -20.31 7.77
C ASP A 118 11.20 -19.22 8.85
N TRP A 119 10.00 -18.91 9.30
CA TRP A 119 9.74 -17.87 10.28
C TRP A 119 10.39 -18.11 11.64
N THR A 120 10.68 -19.37 11.99
CA THR A 120 11.42 -19.69 13.22
C THR A 120 12.87 -19.20 13.14
N LYS A 121 13.49 -19.30 11.97
CA LYS A 121 14.83 -18.71 11.74
C LYS A 121 14.79 -17.20 11.63
N VAL A 122 13.77 -16.63 10.95
CA VAL A 122 13.55 -15.19 10.89
C VAL A 122 13.52 -14.59 12.29
N LYS A 123 12.73 -15.17 13.20
CA LYS A 123 12.66 -14.71 14.60
C LYS A 123 14.02 -14.70 15.32
N LYS A 124 14.89 -15.66 15.01
CA LYS A 124 16.25 -15.76 15.57
C LYS A 124 17.25 -14.77 14.93
N SER A 125 16.87 -14.05 13.90
CA SER A 125 17.71 -13.09 13.16
C SER A 125 17.53 -11.63 13.61
N ASP A 126 17.08 -11.40 14.86
CA ASP A 126 16.78 -10.06 15.40
C ASP A 126 15.76 -9.28 14.57
N ILE A 127 14.76 -9.98 14.03
CA ILE A 127 13.61 -9.37 13.38
C ILE A 127 12.52 -9.17 14.44
N ASP A 128 12.16 -7.91 14.65
CA ASP A 128 11.15 -7.48 15.62
C ASP A 128 9.76 -7.50 15.04
N PHE A 129 9.61 -7.24 13.73
CA PHE A 129 8.33 -7.22 13.02
C PHE A 129 8.47 -7.57 11.54
N ALA A 130 7.35 -7.86 10.90
CA ALA A 130 7.28 -7.99 9.46
C ALA A 130 6.01 -7.34 8.89
N PHE A 131 6.08 -6.89 7.63
CA PHE A 131 4.90 -6.63 6.83
C PHE A 131 4.73 -7.73 5.79
N VAL A 132 3.50 -8.22 5.60
CA VAL A 132 3.16 -9.28 4.65
C VAL A 132 2.17 -8.74 3.63
N ARG A 133 2.49 -8.84 2.34
CA ARG A 133 1.60 -8.40 1.27
C ARG A 133 0.32 -9.21 1.24
N ILE A 134 -0.83 -8.53 1.21
CA ILE A 134 -2.14 -9.14 0.96
C ILE A 134 -2.36 -9.31 -0.53
N SER A 135 -2.12 -8.23 -1.29
CA SER A 135 -2.43 -8.20 -2.72
C SER A 135 -1.69 -7.09 -3.46
N TYR A 136 -1.70 -7.22 -4.76
CA TYR A 136 -1.41 -6.17 -5.73
C TYR A 136 -2.76 -5.72 -6.33
N GLY A 137 -3.27 -4.59 -5.86
CA GLY A 137 -4.63 -4.15 -6.17
C GLY A 137 -5.70 -5.18 -5.77
N LEU A 138 -6.82 -5.15 -6.48
CA LEU A 138 -7.94 -6.07 -6.26
C LEU A 138 -7.82 -7.41 -7.02
N ASN A 139 -6.92 -7.50 -7.97
CA ASN A 139 -6.91 -8.57 -8.96
C ASN A 139 -5.85 -9.65 -8.72
N HIS A 140 -4.87 -9.37 -7.86
CA HIS A 140 -3.79 -10.31 -7.58
C HIS A 140 -3.63 -10.50 -6.07
N TYR A 141 -4.22 -11.56 -5.55
CA TYR A 141 -4.04 -12.00 -4.17
C TYR A 141 -2.68 -12.70 -4.02
N ASP A 142 -1.92 -12.34 -3.00
CA ASP A 142 -0.65 -12.97 -2.71
C ASP A 142 -0.89 -14.40 -2.20
N TYR A 143 -0.55 -15.39 -3.01
CA TYR A 143 -0.92 -16.79 -2.76
C TYR A 143 -0.24 -17.42 -1.54
N ILE A 144 0.81 -16.78 -0.97
CA ILE A 144 1.46 -17.26 0.26
C ILE A 144 1.13 -16.40 1.48
N TYR A 145 0.25 -15.38 1.33
CA TYR A 145 -0.16 -14.50 2.42
C TYR A 145 -0.57 -15.28 3.68
N GLU A 146 -1.52 -16.19 3.53
CA GLU A 146 -2.06 -16.99 4.65
C GLU A 146 -0.96 -17.81 5.33
N SER A 147 -0.11 -18.46 4.54
CA SER A 147 1.01 -19.24 5.04
C SER A 147 1.98 -18.38 5.85
N ASN A 148 2.28 -17.16 5.36
CA ASN A 148 3.15 -16.23 6.07
C ASN A 148 2.52 -15.75 7.38
N MET A 149 1.24 -15.38 7.38
CA MET A 149 0.54 -14.93 8.57
C MET A 149 0.51 -16.00 9.68
N ILE A 150 0.15 -17.24 9.30
CA ILE A 150 0.10 -18.36 10.25
C ILE A 150 1.49 -18.68 10.82
N LYS A 151 2.50 -18.82 9.97
CA LYS A 151 3.85 -19.21 10.40
C LYS A 151 4.55 -18.11 11.18
N ALA A 152 4.36 -16.83 10.83
CA ALA A 152 4.90 -15.71 11.58
C ALA A 152 4.27 -15.62 12.98
N GLU A 153 2.95 -15.80 13.11
CA GLU A 153 2.27 -15.87 14.41
C GLU A 153 2.84 -17.03 15.26
N GLN A 154 2.97 -18.22 14.70
CA GLN A 154 3.53 -19.38 15.38
C GLN A 154 4.97 -19.17 15.85
N ALA A 155 5.76 -18.44 15.08
CA ALA A 155 7.14 -18.08 15.43
C ALA A 155 7.22 -16.90 16.42
N GLY A 156 6.12 -16.23 16.72
CA GLY A 156 6.07 -15.05 17.58
C GLY A 156 6.68 -13.79 16.96
N VAL A 157 6.60 -13.67 15.63
CA VAL A 157 6.95 -12.43 14.91
C VAL A 157 5.69 -11.57 14.79
N PRO A 158 5.66 -10.35 15.33
CA PRO A 158 4.57 -9.41 15.12
C PRO A 158 4.43 -9.03 13.64
N VAL A 159 3.21 -9.07 13.11
CA VAL A 159 2.96 -8.84 11.68
C VAL A 159 1.94 -7.74 11.46
N GLY A 160 2.27 -6.82 10.56
CA GLY A 160 1.36 -5.97 9.82
C GLY A 160 1.17 -6.48 8.39
N THR A 161 0.30 -5.81 7.65
CA THR A 161 0.00 -6.21 6.28
C THR A 161 0.00 -5.01 5.35
N TYR A 162 0.19 -5.25 4.05
CA TYR A 162 0.09 -4.17 3.08
C TYR A 162 -0.63 -4.59 1.80
N VAL A 163 -1.24 -3.60 1.16
CA VAL A 163 -1.78 -3.69 -0.19
C VAL A 163 -0.95 -2.79 -1.09
N TYR A 164 -0.25 -3.36 -2.07
CA TYR A 164 0.30 -2.58 -3.17
C TYR A 164 -0.88 -2.01 -3.96
N SER A 165 -1.15 -0.73 -3.81
CA SER A 165 -2.34 -0.14 -4.40
C SER A 165 -2.19 0.09 -5.90
N THR A 166 -3.23 -0.28 -6.66
CA THR A 166 -3.39 0.09 -8.07
C THR A 166 -4.56 1.05 -8.26
N ALA A 167 -5.08 1.62 -7.17
CA ALA A 167 -6.19 2.54 -7.20
C ALA A 167 -5.86 3.81 -7.98
N LEU A 168 -6.85 4.32 -8.70
CA LEU A 168 -6.83 5.63 -9.38
C LEU A 168 -8.01 6.51 -8.93
N SER A 169 -8.74 6.06 -7.91
CA SER A 169 -9.83 6.81 -7.29
C SER A 169 -10.01 6.41 -5.83
N ALA A 170 -10.65 7.26 -5.04
CA ALA A 170 -10.99 6.98 -3.65
C ALA A 170 -11.94 5.77 -3.51
N GLU A 171 -12.83 5.55 -4.49
CA GLU A 171 -13.74 4.38 -4.52
C GLU A 171 -12.96 3.08 -4.70
N THR A 172 -11.93 3.09 -5.55
CA THR A 172 -11.09 1.90 -5.73
C THR A 172 -10.24 1.65 -4.50
N ALA A 173 -9.66 2.69 -3.89
CA ALA A 173 -8.91 2.58 -2.64
C ALA A 173 -9.78 2.07 -1.47
N LEU A 174 -11.04 2.52 -1.37
CA LEU A 174 -12.02 1.97 -0.43
C LEU A 174 -12.24 0.46 -0.65
N LYS A 175 -12.40 0.02 -1.90
CA LYS A 175 -12.56 -1.40 -2.21
C LYS A 175 -11.31 -2.21 -1.87
N GLU A 176 -10.10 -1.66 -2.10
CA GLU A 176 -8.84 -2.29 -1.69
C GLU A 176 -8.76 -2.44 -0.16
N ALA A 177 -9.21 -1.43 0.61
CA ALA A 177 -9.30 -1.52 2.06
C ALA A 177 -10.27 -2.62 2.52
N GLN A 178 -11.48 -2.65 1.95
CA GLN A 178 -12.50 -3.66 2.27
C GLN A 178 -12.02 -5.07 1.92
N TYR A 179 -11.35 -5.23 0.78
CA TYR A 179 -10.72 -6.48 0.39
C TYR A 179 -9.64 -6.92 1.39
N ALA A 180 -8.77 -5.98 1.80
CA ALA A 180 -7.75 -6.27 2.82
C ALA A 180 -8.39 -6.71 4.15
N ILE A 181 -9.43 -5.99 4.61
CA ILE A 181 -10.16 -6.32 5.83
C ILE A 181 -10.77 -7.72 5.75
N GLU A 182 -11.36 -8.11 4.61
CA GLU A 182 -11.86 -9.46 4.37
C GLU A 182 -10.75 -10.50 4.48
N LYS A 183 -9.59 -10.28 3.84
CA LYS A 183 -8.47 -11.23 3.80
C LYS A 183 -7.73 -11.37 5.13
N MET A 184 -7.83 -10.37 6.00
CA MET A 184 -7.22 -10.41 7.33
C MET A 184 -8.02 -11.23 8.35
N GLN A 185 -9.28 -11.61 8.07
CA GLN A 185 -10.10 -12.33 9.03
C GLN A 185 -9.49 -13.69 9.40
N GLY A 186 -9.41 -13.96 10.70
CA GLY A 186 -8.79 -15.18 11.25
C GLY A 186 -7.28 -15.11 11.45
N TYR A 187 -6.58 -14.10 10.91
CA TYR A 187 -5.13 -13.93 11.05
C TYR A 187 -4.78 -12.82 12.04
N LYS A 188 -3.78 -13.06 12.89
CA LYS A 188 -3.38 -12.10 13.91
C LYS A 188 -2.60 -10.94 13.31
N VAL A 189 -3.25 -9.79 13.16
CA VAL A 189 -2.62 -8.52 12.78
C VAL A 189 -2.23 -7.77 14.05
N SER A 190 -0.94 -7.48 14.23
CA SER A 190 -0.34 -6.86 15.43
C SER A 190 0.56 -5.67 15.14
N TYR A 191 0.63 -5.28 13.89
CA TYR A 191 1.30 -4.10 13.33
C TYR A 191 0.33 -3.38 12.38
N PRO A 192 0.69 -2.21 11.83
CA PRO A 192 -0.20 -1.46 10.95
C PRO A 192 -0.67 -2.23 9.70
N VAL A 193 -1.80 -1.77 9.15
CA VAL A 193 -2.32 -2.12 7.82
C VAL A 193 -1.98 -0.99 6.87
N VAL A 194 -1.20 -1.27 5.85
CA VAL A 194 -0.51 -0.27 5.05
C VAL A 194 -1.14 -0.12 3.67
N PHE A 195 -1.39 1.13 3.29
CA PHE A 195 -1.69 1.53 1.93
C PHE A 195 -0.39 1.89 1.23
N ASP A 196 0.05 1.08 0.28
CA ASP A 196 1.31 1.24 -0.42
C ASP A 196 1.10 2.07 -1.70
N LEU A 197 1.65 3.30 -1.68
CA LEU A 197 1.48 4.34 -2.69
C LEU A 197 2.75 4.48 -3.54
N GLU A 198 2.87 3.69 -4.60
CA GLU A 198 3.97 3.81 -5.56
C GLU A 198 3.55 3.47 -7.01
N TYR A 199 2.26 3.22 -7.25
CA TYR A 199 1.77 2.89 -8.58
C TYR A 199 1.93 4.05 -9.56
N ALA A 200 2.77 3.87 -10.58
CA ALA A 200 3.17 4.93 -11.51
C ALA A 200 2.00 5.68 -12.15
N LYS A 201 0.90 4.99 -12.51
CA LYS A 201 -0.26 5.67 -13.10
C LYS A 201 -0.94 6.66 -12.15
N ALA A 202 -0.85 6.42 -10.85
CA ALA A 202 -1.41 7.34 -9.87
C ALA A 202 -0.60 8.64 -9.74
N SER A 203 0.67 8.68 -10.18
CA SER A 203 1.45 9.93 -10.25
C SER A 203 0.90 10.96 -11.25
N ASN A 204 0.02 10.54 -12.16
CA ASN A 204 -0.69 11.44 -13.07
C ASN A 204 -1.90 12.14 -12.42
N LEU A 205 -2.26 11.77 -11.20
CA LEU A 205 -3.32 12.42 -10.43
C LEU A 205 -2.77 13.62 -9.67
N SER A 206 -3.66 14.55 -9.30
CA SER A 206 -3.25 15.63 -8.39
C SER A 206 -2.89 15.08 -7.01
N PRO A 207 -1.95 15.70 -6.26
CA PRO A 207 -1.62 15.31 -4.90
C PRO A 207 -2.84 15.20 -3.99
N LYS A 208 -3.82 16.10 -4.13
CA LYS A 208 -5.09 16.03 -3.40
C LYS A 208 -5.83 14.72 -3.67
N LYS A 209 -5.98 14.29 -4.94
CA LYS A 209 -6.67 13.04 -5.28
C LYS A 209 -5.94 11.81 -4.75
N VAL A 210 -4.60 11.79 -4.81
CA VAL A 210 -3.79 10.73 -4.23
C VAL A 210 -4.02 10.65 -2.72
N SER A 211 -4.03 11.80 -2.03
CA SER A 211 -4.28 11.85 -0.59
C SER A 211 -5.71 11.46 -0.21
N GLN A 212 -6.70 11.78 -1.04
CA GLN A 212 -8.07 11.29 -0.87
C GLN A 212 -8.18 9.76 -1.01
N MET A 213 -7.42 9.15 -1.91
CA MET A 213 -7.32 7.69 -1.99
C MET A 213 -6.75 7.10 -0.70
N ALA A 214 -5.64 7.69 -0.19
CA ALA A 214 -5.03 7.27 1.08
C ALA A 214 -6.01 7.42 2.25
N LEU A 215 -6.75 8.52 2.33
CA LEU A 215 -7.79 8.74 3.35
C LEU A 215 -8.89 7.69 3.27
N ALA A 216 -9.40 7.40 2.07
CA ALA A 216 -10.46 6.41 1.87
C ALA A 216 -10.04 5.04 2.41
N PHE A 217 -8.81 4.61 2.10
CA PHE A 217 -8.24 3.36 2.61
C PHE A 217 -8.06 3.41 4.13
N CYS A 218 -7.35 4.41 4.63
CA CYS A 218 -6.99 4.51 6.04
C CYS A 218 -8.21 4.66 6.95
N ASN A 219 -9.24 5.41 6.53
CA ASN A 219 -10.47 5.59 7.28
C ASN A 219 -11.27 4.28 7.37
N GLU A 220 -11.34 3.51 6.29
CA GLU A 220 -12.03 2.21 6.29
C GLU A 220 -11.29 1.19 7.18
N VAL A 221 -9.95 1.12 7.08
CA VAL A 221 -9.11 0.29 7.95
C VAL A 221 -9.30 0.66 9.42
N ARG A 222 -9.31 1.96 9.75
CA ARG A 222 -9.54 2.46 11.11
C ARG A 222 -10.94 2.10 11.61
N LYS A 223 -11.96 2.26 10.77
CA LYS A 223 -13.35 1.90 11.07
C LYS A 223 -13.49 0.40 11.40
N ALA A 224 -12.74 -0.45 10.70
CA ALA A 224 -12.68 -1.88 10.99
C ALA A 224 -11.87 -2.21 12.25
N GLY A 225 -11.29 -1.22 12.91
CA GLY A 225 -10.57 -1.33 14.17
C GLY A 225 -9.09 -1.68 14.00
N TYR A 226 -8.54 -1.64 12.80
CA TYR A 226 -7.11 -1.81 12.56
C TYR A 226 -6.38 -0.45 12.55
N TYR A 227 -5.07 -0.50 12.67
CA TYR A 227 -4.22 0.70 12.67
C TYR A 227 -3.72 0.98 11.25
N PRO A 228 -4.13 2.07 10.60
CA PRO A 228 -3.71 2.38 9.24
C PRO A 228 -2.33 3.04 9.19
N MET A 229 -1.62 2.84 8.09
CA MET A 229 -0.34 3.48 7.76
C MET A 229 -0.24 3.68 6.25
N ILE A 230 0.54 4.64 5.81
CA ILE A 230 0.88 4.86 4.40
C ILE A 230 2.33 4.49 4.17
N TYR A 231 2.61 3.75 3.08
CA TYR A 231 3.95 3.60 2.53
C TYR A 231 4.11 4.44 1.27
N CYS A 232 5.25 5.09 1.14
CA CYS A 232 5.70 5.74 -0.08
C CYS A 232 7.23 5.93 -0.06
N ASN A 233 7.84 6.18 -1.23
CA ASN A 233 9.22 6.64 -1.28
C ASN A 233 9.31 8.17 -1.13
N THR A 234 10.54 8.69 -0.96
CA THR A 234 10.77 10.13 -0.76
C THR A 234 10.28 11.00 -1.92
N ASN A 235 10.34 10.50 -3.17
CA ASN A 235 9.82 11.23 -4.32
C ASN A 235 8.29 11.36 -4.28
N TRP A 236 7.59 10.28 -3.91
CA TRP A 236 6.14 10.34 -3.71
C TRP A 236 5.76 11.27 -2.58
N TYR A 237 6.50 11.19 -1.47
CA TYR A 237 6.28 12.05 -0.31
C TYR A 237 6.34 13.53 -0.67
N ASP A 238 7.34 13.93 -1.48
CA ASP A 238 7.61 15.32 -1.82
C ASP A 238 6.69 15.86 -2.91
N ASN A 239 6.28 15.03 -3.90
CA ASN A 239 5.71 15.53 -5.14
C ASN A 239 4.27 15.08 -5.41
N TYR A 240 3.80 13.98 -4.81
CA TYR A 240 2.52 13.37 -5.20
C TYR A 240 1.52 13.25 -4.05
N ILE A 241 1.86 13.68 -2.84
CA ILE A 241 1.01 13.56 -1.66
C ILE A 241 0.77 14.94 -1.04
N ASP A 242 -0.48 15.27 -0.77
CA ASP A 242 -0.87 16.44 0.02
C ASP A 242 -1.01 16.03 1.49
N TRP A 243 0.06 16.23 2.26
CA TRP A 243 0.12 15.84 3.66
C TRP A 243 -0.80 16.65 4.57
N SER A 244 -1.31 17.79 4.12
CA SER A 244 -2.27 18.58 4.89
C SER A 244 -3.56 17.80 5.16
N LEU A 245 -3.93 16.88 4.25
CA LEU A 245 -5.10 16.02 4.37
C LEU A 245 -4.86 14.77 5.24
N LEU A 246 -3.61 14.39 5.50
CA LEU A 246 -3.22 13.09 6.07
C LEU A 246 -2.73 13.19 7.52
N SER A 247 -3.16 14.24 8.23
CA SER A 247 -2.77 14.43 9.63
C SER A 247 -3.13 13.22 10.49
N GLY A 248 -2.18 12.79 11.33
CA GLY A 248 -2.39 11.67 12.27
C GLY A 248 -2.33 10.28 11.62
N ILE A 249 -1.86 10.16 10.39
CA ILE A 249 -1.54 8.87 9.75
C ILE A 249 -0.03 8.70 9.76
N ASP A 250 0.44 7.59 10.33
CA ASP A 250 1.86 7.24 10.37
C ASP A 250 2.37 6.85 8.98
N VAL A 251 3.67 7.11 8.73
CA VAL A 251 4.31 6.88 7.44
C VAL A 251 5.43 5.85 7.56
N TRP A 252 5.45 4.93 6.63
CA TRP A 252 6.56 4.04 6.31
C TRP A 252 7.21 4.57 5.03
N ILE A 253 8.43 5.11 5.14
CA ILE A 253 9.13 5.77 4.04
C ILE A 253 10.20 4.87 3.44
N ALA A 254 10.28 4.81 2.11
CA ALA A 254 11.38 4.18 1.40
C ALA A 254 12.42 5.21 0.95
N SER A 255 13.67 4.90 1.23
CA SER A 255 14.83 5.63 0.72
C SER A 255 16.05 4.71 0.74
N TYR A 256 16.55 4.36 -0.42
CA TYR A 256 17.54 3.29 -0.59
C TYR A 256 18.94 3.84 -0.78
N GLY A 257 19.92 3.09 -0.29
CA GLY A 257 21.32 3.36 -0.51
C GLY A 257 22.20 2.76 0.60
N ASP A 258 23.16 1.92 0.25
CA ASP A 258 24.00 1.18 1.21
C ASP A 258 24.77 2.09 2.20
N THR A 259 25.09 3.29 1.77
CA THR A 259 25.91 4.25 2.54
C THR A 259 25.10 5.39 3.16
N ILE A 260 23.80 5.49 2.85
CA ILE A 260 22.97 6.58 3.35
C ILE A 260 22.61 6.37 4.82
N GLN A 261 22.33 7.47 5.48
CA GLN A 261 21.61 7.51 6.75
C GLN A 261 20.12 7.54 6.50
N ALA A 262 19.34 7.33 7.55
CA ALA A 262 17.90 7.51 7.49
C ALA A 262 17.54 8.90 6.95
N PRO A 263 16.44 9.05 6.21
CA PRO A 263 15.96 10.34 5.74
C PRO A 263 15.81 11.34 6.88
N ASP A 264 16.01 12.62 6.55
CA ASP A 264 15.92 13.71 7.52
C ASP A 264 14.52 13.77 8.17
N LYS A 265 14.49 13.64 9.49
CA LYS A 265 13.26 13.67 10.29
C LYS A 265 12.58 15.03 10.34
N ASP A 266 13.33 16.11 10.10
CA ASP A 266 12.78 17.46 10.07
C ASP A 266 12.01 17.70 8.75
N ARG A 267 12.40 16.98 7.69
CA ARG A 267 11.72 17.03 6.39
C ARG A 267 10.60 15.98 6.27
N TYR A 268 10.86 14.76 6.72
CA TYR A 268 9.99 13.62 6.53
C TYR A 268 9.44 13.11 7.86
N ASN A 269 8.14 13.23 8.05
CA ASN A 269 7.48 12.71 9.25
C ASN A 269 7.14 11.23 9.07
N TYR A 270 8.08 10.35 9.36
CA TYR A 270 7.92 8.89 9.23
C TYR A 270 8.22 8.17 10.55
N THR A 271 7.69 6.97 10.69
CA THR A 271 7.89 6.10 11.87
C THR A 271 8.63 4.81 11.52
N ILE A 272 8.64 4.40 10.26
CA ILE A 272 9.40 3.26 9.73
C ILE A 272 10.15 3.73 8.48
N TRP A 273 11.38 3.25 8.31
CA TRP A 273 12.22 3.46 7.14
C TRP A 273 12.56 2.13 6.48
N GLN A 274 12.14 1.94 5.22
CA GLN A 274 12.64 0.88 4.35
C GLN A 274 13.94 1.34 3.71
N CYS A 275 15.05 0.68 4.05
CA CYS A 275 16.38 1.19 3.77
C CYS A 275 17.05 0.52 2.57
N THR A 276 16.58 -0.63 2.17
CA THR A 276 17.05 -1.37 0.99
C THR A 276 16.05 -2.44 0.60
N ASP A 277 15.96 -2.71 -0.69
CA ASP A 277 15.25 -3.82 -1.31
C ASP A 277 16.23 -4.90 -1.84
N GLY A 278 17.54 -4.71 -1.63
CA GLY A 278 18.56 -5.62 -2.10
C GLY A 278 18.77 -5.61 -3.63
N ASN A 279 18.22 -4.62 -4.35
CA ASN A 279 18.28 -4.57 -5.80
C ASN A 279 19.70 -4.25 -6.31
N THR A 280 20.41 -5.29 -6.71
CA THR A 280 21.78 -5.17 -7.24
C THR A 280 21.83 -4.50 -8.62
N GLU A 281 20.77 -4.49 -9.39
CA GLU A 281 20.68 -3.76 -10.67
C GLU A 281 20.68 -2.26 -10.43
N SER A 282 20.04 -1.80 -9.33
CA SER A 282 20.10 -0.41 -8.87
C SER A 282 21.39 -0.05 -8.15
N GLY A 283 22.35 -0.96 -8.10
CA GLY A 283 23.66 -0.72 -7.47
C GLY A 283 23.71 -0.97 -5.97
N LEU A 284 22.65 -1.49 -5.35
CA LEU A 284 22.64 -1.86 -3.94
C LEU A 284 23.33 -3.20 -3.69
N ASN A 285 23.70 -3.47 -2.45
CA ASN A 285 24.17 -4.79 -2.05
C ASN A 285 22.96 -5.72 -1.92
N SER A 286 23.10 -6.97 -2.42
CA SER A 286 22.11 -8.00 -2.21
C SER A 286 21.84 -8.23 -0.72
N THR A 287 20.60 -8.41 -0.35
CA THR A 287 20.17 -8.80 1.00
C THR A 287 19.99 -10.31 1.15
N SER A 288 20.29 -11.09 0.09
CA SER A 288 20.25 -12.55 0.13
C SER A 288 21.17 -13.10 1.21
N GLY A 289 20.60 -13.95 2.09
CA GLY A 289 21.32 -14.49 3.25
C GLY A 289 21.49 -13.53 4.43
N LEU A 290 21.03 -12.29 4.33
CA LEU A 290 21.09 -11.32 5.44
C LEU A 290 20.14 -11.68 6.59
N VAL A 291 19.00 -12.26 6.28
CA VAL A 291 17.99 -12.74 7.25
C VAL A 291 17.89 -14.25 7.12
N ALA A 292 18.27 -14.96 8.19
CA ALA A 292 18.12 -16.42 8.20
C ALA A 292 16.63 -16.79 8.12
N GLY A 293 16.30 -17.78 7.28
CA GLY A 293 14.90 -18.20 7.06
C GLY A 293 14.31 -17.72 5.73
N ILE A 294 14.86 -16.66 5.15
CA ILE A 294 14.59 -16.32 3.75
C ILE A 294 15.34 -17.34 2.86
N PRO A 295 14.70 -17.95 1.85
CA PRO A 295 15.35 -18.88 0.95
C PRO A 295 16.60 -18.29 0.29
N ALA A 296 17.63 -19.12 0.14
CA ALA A 296 18.89 -18.70 -0.46
C ALA A 296 18.68 -18.22 -1.91
N GLY A 297 19.28 -17.11 -2.26
CA GLY A 297 19.15 -16.47 -3.58
C GLY A 297 18.01 -15.44 -3.64
N ASN A 298 17.11 -15.39 -2.67
CA ASN A 298 16.07 -14.36 -2.62
C ASN A 298 16.55 -13.19 -1.75
N ASP A 299 16.38 -12.00 -2.27
CA ASP A 299 16.53 -10.77 -1.51
C ASP A 299 15.31 -10.53 -0.61
N VAL A 300 15.46 -9.71 0.40
CA VAL A 300 14.39 -9.29 1.30
C VAL A 300 14.58 -7.81 1.65
N ASP A 301 13.49 -7.11 1.69
CA ASP A 301 13.44 -5.70 2.07
C ASP A 301 13.68 -5.54 3.57
N VAL A 302 14.51 -4.56 3.93
CA VAL A 302 14.90 -4.34 5.32
C VAL A 302 14.37 -3.00 5.81
N ASN A 303 13.84 -3.03 7.02
CA ASN A 303 13.18 -1.90 7.64
C ASN A 303 13.75 -1.60 9.02
N PHE A 304 13.78 -0.30 9.38
CA PHE A 304 14.05 0.15 10.74
C PHE A 304 12.90 1.00 11.25
N GLY A 305 12.38 0.64 12.44
CA GLY A 305 11.31 1.37 13.08
C GLY A 305 11.81 2.25 14.23
N TYR A 306 11.17 3.43 14.33
CA TYR A 306 11.37 4.43 15.39
C TYR A 306 10.25 4.40 16.43
N VAL A 307 9.22 3.61 16.16
CA VAL A 307 8.08 3.34 17.02
C VAL A 307 7.93 1.83 17.18
N ASP A 308 7.76 1.37 18.41
CA ASP A 308 7.41 -0.02 18.70
C ASP A 308 5.89 -0.17 18.65
N TYR A 309 5.40 -0.62 17.50
CA TYR A 309 3.96 -0.78 17.27
C TYR A 309 3.32 -1.88 18.11
N THR A 310 4.09 -2.80 18.70
CA THR A 310 3.53 -3.78 19.64
C THR A 310 2.95 -3.11 20.90
N LYS A 311 3.35 -1.86 21.18
CA LYS A 311 2.85 -1.03 22.28
C LYS A 311 1.72 -0.08 21.85
N LYS A 312 1.51 0.10 20.56
CA LYS A 312 0.56 1.07 19.99
C LYS A 312 -0.66 0.39 19.36
N VAL A 313 -0.45 -0.80 18.78
CA VAL A 313 -1.49 -1.56 18.10
C VAL A 313 -2.02 -2.66 19.01
N THR A 314 -3.33 -2.71 19.20
CA THR A 314 -3.99 -3.85 19.85
C THR A 314 -4.10 -4.99 18.84
N PRO A 315 -3.42 -6.13 19.06
CA PRO A 315 -3.48 -7.26 18.14
C PRO A 315 -4.90 -7.81 18.01
N ARG A 316 -5.31 -8.15 16.78
CA ARG A 316 -6.64 -8.73 16.52
C ARG A 316 -6.62 -9.73 15.37
N LYS A 317 -7.56 -10.68 15.41
CA LYS A 317 -7.80 -11.64 14.33
C LYS A 317 -9.07 -11.33 13.54
N GLU A 318 -9.94 -10.50 14.11
CA GLU A 318 -11.23 -10.15 13.55
C GLU A 318 -11.37 -8.63 13.48
N GLN A 319 -12.13 -8.16 12.52
CA GLN A 319 -12.57 -6.78 12.46
C GLN A 319 -13.39 -6.38 13.70
N ALA A 320 -13.60 -5.11 13.93
CA ALA A 320 -14.49 -4.63 14.99
C ALA A 320 -15.90 -5.21 14.83
N SER A 321 -16.53 -5.61 15.93
CA SER A 321 -17.83 -6.28 15.91
C SER A 321 -18.96 -5.42 15.35
N ASP A 322 -18.81 -4.11 15.39
CA ASP A 322 -19.72 -3.09 14.85
C ASP A 322 -19.32 -2.58 13.47
N TYR A 323 -18.28 -3.17 12.87
CA TYR A 323 -17.84 -2.78 11.54
C TYR A 323 -18.89 -3.10 10.49
N VAL A 324 -19.27 -2.08 9.75
CA VAL A 324 -20.11 -2.17 8.55
C VAL A 324 -19.35 -1.50 7.40
N PRO A 325 -19.09 -2.20 6.29
CA PRO A 325 -18.38 -1.63 5.16
C PRO A 325 -19.02 -0.33 4.67
N SER A 326 -18.19 0.66 4.39
CA SER A 326 -18.63 1.95 3.88
C SER A 326 -19.15 1.83 2.46
N LYS A 327 -20.28 2.48 2.16
CA LYS A 327 -20.86 2.48 0.80
C LYS A 327 -20.16 3.49 -0.12
N LYS A 328 -19.53 4.52 0.47
CA LYS A 328 -18.79 5.57 -0.22
C LYS A 328 -17.49 5.87 0.54
N PRO A 329 -16.43 6.31 -0.14
CA PRO A 329 -15.19 6.68 0.53
C PRO A 329 -15.37 7.86 1.47
N VAL A 330 -14.68 7.83 2.61
CA VAL A 330 -14.55 8.96 3.53
C VAL A 330 -13.19 9.58 3.29
N VAL A 331 -13.16 10.73 2.64
CA VAL A 331 -11.95 11.41 2.17
C VAL A 331 -11.61 12.66 2.97
N SER A 332 -12.12 12.75 4.22
CA SER A 332 -11.77 13.79 5.18
C SER A 332 -11.13 13.17 6.43
N ASN A 333 -10.22 13.91 7.06
CA ASN A 333 -9.55 13.48 8.30
C ASN A 333 -10.36 13.75 9.59
N GLY A 334 -11.62 14.14 9.44
CA GLY A 334 -12.51 14.46 10.57
C GLY A 334 -12.24 15.81 11.23
N GLN A 335 -11.23 16.56 10.79
CA GLN A 335 -10.92 17.88 11.34
C GLN A 335 -11.58 19.02 10.58
N ASP A 336 -11.92 18.82 9.26
CA ASP A 336 -12.64 19.82 8.49
C ASP A 336 -13.69 19.12 7.61
N LYS A 337 -14.87 18.90 8.18
CA LYS A 337 -16.04 18.76 7.35
C LYS A 337 -16.42 20.18 6.91
N ILE A 338 -15.76 20.70 5.86
CA ILE A 338 -16.36 21.80 5.12
C ILE A 338 -17.61 21.20 4.48
N GLU A 339 -18.77 21.54 5.06
CA GLU A 339 -20.03 21.07 4.49
C GLU A 339 -20.17 21.61 3.06
N SER A 340 -20.75 20.81 2.16
CA SER A 340 -21.12 21.31 0.84
C SER A 340 -21.98 22.57 1.01
N GLY A 341 -21.56 23.65 0.40
CA GLY A 341 -22.24 24.93 0.56
C GLY A 341 -21.57 26.11 -0.11
N LEU A 342 -22.30 27.20 -0.15
CA LEU A 342 -21.80 28.47 -0.63
C LEU A 342 -21.17 29.25 0.54
N TYR A 343 -19.91 29.61 0.39
CA TYR A 343 -19.09 30.30 1.40
C TYR A 343 -18.70 31.69 0.89
N GLU A 344 -18.39 32.60 1.80
CA GLU A 344 -17.90 33.92 1.52
C GLU A 344 -16.49 34.11 2.07
N GLU A 345 -15.57 34.61 1.24
CA GLU A 345 -14.19 34.93 1.57
C GLU A 345 -13.79 36.23 0.86
N ASP A 346 -13.32 37.23 1.58
CA ASP A 346 -12.92 38.53 1.02
C ASP A 346 -13.99 39.17 0.10
N GLU A 347 -15.24 39.17 0.56
CA GLU A 347 -16.39 39.68 -0.20
C GLU A 347 -16.65 38.95 -1.52
N LYS A 348 -16.15 37.71 -1.70
CA LYS A 348 -16.39 36.84 -2.85
C LYS A 348 -17.02 35.53 -2.38
N TYR A 349 -17.87 34.98 -3.24
CA TYR A 349 -18.46 33.68 -2.97
C TYR A 349 -17.72 32.55 -3.67
N TYR A 350 -17.49 31.43 -2.98
CA TYR A 350 -17.03 30.17 -3.53
C TYR A 350 -17.95 29.04 -3.07
N PHE A 351 -17.95 27.94 -3.81
CA PHE A 351 -18.79 26.78 -3.51
C PHE A 351 -17.90 25.56 -3.25
N ILE A 352 -18.22 24.87 -2.16
CA ILE A 352 -17.67 23.56 -1.85
C ILE A 352 -18.73 22.53 -2.23
N ASP A 353 -18.38 21.57 -3.08
CA ASP A 353 -19.27 20.50 -3.51
C ASP A 353 -19.45 19.40 -2.44
N GLU A 354 -20.22 18.35 -2.76
CA GLU A 354 -20.48 17.23 -1.84
C GLU A 354 -19.22 16.40 -1.55
N ASP A 355 -18.21 16.48 -2.42
CA ASP A 355 -16.92 15.83 -2.28
C ASP A 355 -15.94 16.65 -1.43
N GLY A 356 -16.31 17.87 -1.01
CA GLY A 356 -15.49 18.79 -0.25
C GLY A 356 -14.52 19.61 -1.13
N ASP A 357 -14.72 19.59 -2.44
CA ASP A 357 -13.88 20.31 -3.40
C ASP A 357 -14.41 21.70 -3.71
N ARG A 358 -13.48 22.67 -3.83
CA ARG A 358 -13.83 24.02 -4.30
C ARG A 358 -14.09 23.98 -5.80
N VAL A 359 -15.33 24.30 -6.19
CA VAL A 359 -15.75 24.30 -7.59
C VAL A 359 -15.07 25.42 -8.34
N SER A 360 -14.53 25.13 -9.53
CA SER A 360 -13.94 26.11 -10.44
C SER A 360 -14.28 25.78 -11.90
N ASP A 361 -14.31 26.80 -12.73
CA ASP A 361 -14.60 26.74 -14.17
C ASP A 361 -15.87 25.93 -14.50
N LYS A 362 -16.95 26.15 -13.70
CA LYS A 362 -18.15 25.32 -13.75
C LYS A 362 -19.42 26.10 -13.37
N TRP A 363 -20.54 25.69 -13.98
CA TRP A 363 -21.87 26.12 -13.58
C TRP A 363 -22.38 25.27 -12.41
N GLU A 364 -22.96 25.92 -11.40
CA GLU A 364 -23.65 25.25 -10.30
C GLU A 364 -24.99 25.92 -9.98
N THR A 365 -25.98 25.11 -9.63
CA THR A 365 -27.29 25.59 -9.18
C THR A 365 -27.46 25.27 -7.71
N ILE A 366 -27.41 26.30 -6.89
CA ILE A 366 -27.42 26.20 -5.43
C ILE A 366 -28.70 26.88 -4.93
N ASN A 367 -29.58 26.14 -4.27
CA ASN A 367 -30.85 26.61 -3.76
C ASN A 367 -31.69 27.34 -4.83
N GLY A 368 -31.73 26.81 -6.06
CA GLY A 368 -32.51 27.35 -7.20
C GLY A 368 -31.89 28.61 -7.84
N LYS A 369 -30.67 28.97 -7.47
CA LYS A 369 -29.92 30.09 -8.03
C LYS A 369 -28.70 29.57 -8.80
N THR A 370 -28.48 30.06 -10.02
CA THR A 370 -27.41 29.58 -10.90
C THR A 370 -26.21 30.51 -10.82
N TYR A 371 -25.07 29.94 -10.51
CA TYR A 371 -23.75 30.58 -10.41
C TYR A 371 -22.83 30.04 -11.49
N TYR A 372 -21.82 30.82 -11.84
CA TYR A 372 -20.63 30.29 -12.50
C TYR A 372 -19.41 30.65 -11.69
N PHE A 373 -18.64 29.64 -11.33
CA PHE A 373 -17.37 29.81 -10.65
C PHE A 373 -16.25 29.86 -11.67
N GLY A 374 -15.45 30.92 -11.63
CA GLY A 374 -14.33 31.11 -12.55
C GLY A 374 -13.18 30.16 -12.26
N THR A 375 -12.13 30.23 -13.08
CA THR A 375 -10.91 29.39 -12.90
C THR A 375 -10.20 29.64 -11.57
N ASP A 376 -10.45 30.81 -10.95
CA ASP A 376 -9.98 31.14 -9.57
C ASP A 376 -10.87 30.58 -8.45
N GLY A 377 -11.94 29.84 -8.81
CA GLY A 377 -12.88 29.23 -7.87
C GLY A 377 -13.88 30.19 -7.24
N TYR A 378 -13.95 31.46 -7.66
CA TYR A 378 -14.93 32.40 -7.15
C TYR A 378 -16.09 32.61 -8.13
N ALA A 379 -17.28 32.84 -7.58
CA ALA A 379 -18.46 33.17 -8.37
C ALA A 379 -18.24 34.46 -9.18
N LEU A 380 -18.76 34.52 -10.40
CA LEU A 380 -18.68 35.71 -11.23
C LEU A 380 -19.77 36.72 -10.86
N LYS A 381 -19.50 38.02 -11.02
CA LYS A 381 -20.46 39.13 -10.87
C LYS A 381 -20.46 40.08 -12.04
N GLY A 382 -21.60 40.69 -12.30
CA GLY A 382 -21.79 41.63 -13.40
C GLY A 382 -21.88 40.94 -14.76
N MET A 383 -21.57 41.64 -15.84
CA MET A 383 -21.58 41.03 -17.19
C MET A 383 -20.26 40.29 -17.44
N LYS A 384 -20.33 39.02 -17.73
CA LYS A 384 -19.18 38.17 -18.01
C LYS A 384 -19.42 37.29 -19.23
N LYS A 385 -18.35 36.98 -19.95
CA LYS A 385 -18.37 36.05 -21.09
C LYS A 385 -17.94 34.68 -20.62
N VAL A 386 -18.82 33.68 -20.78
CA VAL A 386 -18.57 32.27 -20.45
C VAL A 386 -18.91 31.47 -21.72
N ASP A 387 -18.01 30.60 -22.16
CA ASP A 387 -18.17 29.74 -23.36
C ASP A 387 -18.65 30.54 -24.62
N GLY A 388 -18.08 31.72 -24.81
CA GLY A 388 -18.37 32.55 -25.96
C GLY A 388 -19.67 33.38 -25.87
N LYS A 389 -20.50 33.20 -24.85
CA LYS A 389 -21.77 33.89 -24.60
C LYS A 389 -21.66 34.87 -23.44
N TYR A 390 -22.41 35.98 -23.49
CA TYR A 390 -22.47 36.91 -22.39
C TYR A 390 -23.61 36.58 -21.44
N TYR A 391 -23.29 36.60 -20.14
CA TYR A 391 -24.23 36.38 -19.04
C TYR A 391 -24.17 37.54 -18.06
N TRP A 392 -25.30 37.83 -17.42
CA TRP A 392 -25.40 38.83 -16.37
C TRP A 392 -25.58 38.16 -15.02
N PHE A 393 -24.56 38.28 -14.15
CA PHE A 393 -24.64 37.83 -12.78
C PHE A 393 -24.99 39.02 -11.88
N ASN A 394 -25.89 38.81 -10.94
CA ASN A 394 -26.30 39.83 -10.01
C ASN A 394 -25.08 40.42 -9.25
N LYS A 395 -24.97 41.76 -9.22
CA LYS A 395 -23.80 42.42 -8.62
C LYS A 395 -23.75 42.29 -7.08
N LYS A 396 -24.90 42.07 -6.43
CA LYS A 396 -25.01 41.93 -4.98
C LYS A 396 -24.93 40.47 -4.53
N TYR A 397 -25.52 39.55 -5.30
CA TYR A 397 -25.71 38.15 -4.89
C TYR A 397 -24.99 37.15 -5.79
N TRP A 398 -24.31 37.61 -6.88
CA TRP A 398 -23.41 36.83 -7.73
C TRP A 398 -24.03 35.62 -8.49
N TYR A 399 -25.36 35.52 -8.54
CA TYR A 399 -26.07 34.51 -9.34
C TYR A 399 -26.77 35.15 -10.57
N MET A 400 -27.10 34.33 -11.55
CA MET A 400 -27.86 34.69 -12.74
C MET A 400 -29.35 34.82 -12.48
#